data_7d844a8e777ccca209eb602060e277f7
#
_entry.id   7d844a8e777ccca209eb602060e277f7
#
_cell.length_a   1.000
_cell.length_b   1.000
_cell.length_c   1.000
_cell.angle_alpha   90.00
_cell.angle_beta   90.00
_cell.angle_gamma   90.00
#
_symmetry.space_group_name_H-M   'P 1'
#
loop_
_entity.id
_entity.type
_entity.pdbx_description
1 polymer ?
#
loop_
_entity_poly.entity_id
_entity_poly.type
_entity_poly.pdbx_seq_one_letter_code
_entity_poly.pdbx_strand_id
1 'polypeptide(L)'
;MVDYALHYQKLGYSVIPIDKKSKRAITKFKDKTFSEDEIRRFWHEQPDANIAWRTTDFFVIDIDVSVTENGYESLKEWELSQYIPKTLTATTPSGGKHIFLKKPKGIELSQDIRVKPGIDIKANKNNYVLVAPSNNPKGRYVWDKTTDVIAEAPQEIVEILQTSKKAKEPLNFTTDYSRGEFSSKTAKLFEQVVFGLGDKGGRNNALSGFIGGLLMRGVAIDAVYLLAKIANHYTSDSLPMDEVDRTFESMVRKEMDRRGGS
;
A
#
# COMPACT_ATOMS: atom_id res chain seq x y z
N MET A 1 17.69 5.23 -18.08
CA MET A 1 17.07 5.30 -16.73
C MET A 1 17.90 6.14 -15.78
N VAL A 2 19.22 5.94 -15.74
CA VAL A 2 20.13 6.67 -14.81
C VAL A 2 19.99 8.19 -14.92
N ASP A 3 19.92 8.75 -16.12
CA ASP A 3 19.81 10.21 -16.32
C ASP A 3 18.53 10.79 -15.70
N TYR A 4 17.41 10.07 -15.80
CA TYR A 4 16.16 10.45 -15.13
C TYR A 4 16.31 10.36 -13.60
N ALA A 5 16.94 9.31 -13.09
CA ALA A 5 17.16 9.16 -11.65
C ALA A 5 18.01 10.31 -11.09
N LEU A 6 19.09 10.67 -11.78
CA LEU A 6 19.97 11.80 -11.43
C LEU A 6 19.23 13.14 -11.54
N HIS A 7 18.41 13.32 -12.58
CA HIS A 7 17.61 14.52 -12.73
C HIS A 7 16.65 14.67 -11.53
N TYR A 8 15.95 13.63 -11.13
CA TYR A 8 15.04 13.67 -9.99
C TYR A 8 15.77 13.91 -8.67
N GLN A 9 16.95 13.32 -8.49
CA GLN A 9 17.78 13.60 -7.31
C GLN A 9 18.20 15.08 -7.25
N LYS A 10 18.58 15.69 -8.39
CA LYS A 10 18.89 17.12 -8.47
C LYS A 10 17.71 18.03 -8.16
N LEU A 11 16.48 17.58 -8.44
CA LEU A 11 15.24 18.26 -8.05
C LEU A 11 14.89 18.06 -6.55
N GLY A 12 15.71 17.30 -5.80
CA GLY A 12 15.52 17.07 -4.36
C GLY A 12 14.70 15.84 -3.99
N TYR A 13 14.28 15.02 -4.96
CA TYR A 13 13.54 13.80 -4.66
C TYR A 13 14.45 12.67 -4.17
N SER A 14 14.01 11.95 -3.15
CA SER A 14 14.67 10.72 -2.69
C SER A 14 14.38 9.58 -3.67
N VAL A 15 15.32 9.33 -4.57
CA VAL A 15 15.23 8.34 -5.63
C VAL A 15 15.55 6.95 -5.09
N ILE A 16 14.79 5.94 -5.48
CA ILE A 16 14.96 4.54 -5.09
C ILE A 16 15.01 3.67 -6.35
N PRO A 17 16.05 2.82 -6.53
CA PRO A 17 16.08 1.84 -7.59
C PRO A 17 15.16 0.67 -7.26
N ILE A 18 14.29 0.31 -8.21
CA ILE A 18 13.27 -0.72 -8.05
C ILE A 18 13.50 -1.85 -9.05
N ASP A 19 13.55 -3.07 -8.56
CA ASP A 19 13.61 -4.25 -9.41
C ASP A 19 12.35 -4.35 -10.29
N LYS A 20 12.56 -4.50 -11.58
CA LYS A 20 11.50 -4.44 -12.59
C LYS A 20 10.49 -5.59 -12.47
N LYS A 21 10.92 -6.76 -12.02
CA LYS A 21 10.09 -7.98 -11.92
C LYS A 21 9.31 -8.02 -10.62
N SER A 22 10.02 -7.87 -9.50
CA SER A 22 9.43 -7.98 -8.16
C SER A 22 8.74 -6.70 -7.69
N LYS A 23 8.99 -5.56 -8.35
CA LYS A 23 8.57 -4.21 -7.92
C LYS A 23 9.09 -3.82 -6.52
N ARG A 24 10.14 -4.46 -6.04
CA ARG A 24 10.77 -4.21 -4.74
C ARG A 24 12.00 -3.33 -4.90
N ALA A 25 12.30 -2.56 -3.86
CA ALA A 25 13.54 -1.81 -3.80
C ALA A 25 14.73 -2.77 -3.81
N ILE A 26 15.71 -2.48 -4.66
CA ILE A 26 16.95 -3.28 -4.82
C ILE A 26 17.85 -3.14 -3.60
N THR A 27 17.74 -2.03 -2.89
CA THR A 27 18.58 -1.70 -1.74
C THR A 27 17.74 -1.23 -0.54
N LYS A 28 18.35 -1.22 0.65
CA LYS A 28 17.76 -0.63 1.86
C LYS A 28 17.69 0.89 1.69
N PHE A 29 16.49 1.44 1.67
CA PHE A 29 16.21 2.85 1.37
C PHE A 29 15.59 3.63 2.55
N LYS A 30 15.12 2.94 3.60
CA LYS A 30 14.47 3.61 4.74
C LYS A 30 15.43 4.64 5.36
N ASP A 31 14.94 5.88 5.50
CA ASP A 31 15.66 7.04 6.03
C ASP A 31 16.99 7.36 5.31
N LYS A 32 17.14 6.91 4.07
CA LYS A 32 18.33 7.17 3.25
C LYS A 32 18.01 8.08 2.07
N THR A 33 18.97 8.93 1.74
CA THR A 33 19.07 9.65 0.46
C THR A 33 20.36 9.21 -0.21
N PHE A 34 20.28 8.77 -1.45
CA PHE A 34 21.44 8.27 -2.18
C PHE A 34 22.19 9.40 -2.88
N SER A 35 23.52 9.34 -2.85
CA SER A 35 24.38 10.24 -3.60
C SER A 35 24.32 9.96 -5.10
N GLU A 36 24.85 10.90 -5.91
CA GLU A 36 24.95 10.72 -7.37
C GLU A 36 25.75 9.45 -7.73
N ASP A 37 26.85 9.19 -7.04
CA ASP A 37 27.69 8.01 -7.27
C ASP A 37 26.96 6.71 -6.93
N GLU A 38 26.20 6.68 -5.82
CA GLU A 38 25.40 5.52 -5.47
C GLU A 38 24.30 5.26 -6.52
N ILE A 39 23.65 6.31 -7.02
CA ILE A 39 22.65 6.22 -8.09
C ILE A 39 23.28 5.68 -9.35
N ARG A 40 24.43 6.22 -9.80
CA ARG A 40 25.15 5.71 -10.96
C ARG A 40 25.53 4.24 -10.83
N ARG A 41 26.03 3.83 -9.65
CA ARG A 41 26.36 2.44 -9.36
C ARG A 41 25.14 1.52 -9.45
N PHE A 42 24.01 1.87 -8.86
CA PHE A 42 22.80 1.04 -8.92
C PHE A 42 22.33 0.79 -10.35
N TRP A 43 22.32 1.80 -11.20
CA TRP A 43 21.90 1.64 -12.60
C TRP A 43 23.02 1.09 -13.50
N HIS A 44 24.27 1.12 -13.07
CA HIS A 44 25.34 0.36 -13.72
C HIS A 44 25.18 -1.14 -13.47
N GLU A 45 24.90 -1.53 -12.23
CA GLU A 45 24.68 -2.93 -11.82
C GLU A 45 23.36 -3.49 -12.35
N GLN A 46 22.31 -2.66 -12.41
CA GLN A 46 20.97 -3.03 -12.88
C GLN A 46 20.39 -1.95 -13.83
N PRO A 47 20.81 -1.95 -15.11
CA PRO A 47 20.43 -0.90 -16.08
C PRO A 47 18.92 -0.78 -16.32
N ASP A 48 18.19 -1.87 -16.14
CA ASP A 48 16.74 -1.97 -16.35
C ASP A 48 15.91 -1.60 -15.09
N ALA A 49 16.55 -1.27 -13.98
CA ALA A 49 15.85 -0.90 -12.77
C ALA A 49 14.90 0.27 -13.00
N ASN A 50 13.70 0.17 -12.46
CA ASN A 50 12.71 1.24 -12.42
C ASN A 50 13.10 2.29 -11.38
N ILE A 51 12.45 3.46 -11.46
CA ILE A 51 12.66 4.58 -10.56
C ILE A 51 11.42 4.74 -9.68
N ALA A 52 11.63 4.86 -8.38
CA ALA A 52 10.60 5.30 -7.46
C ALA A 52 11.06 6.53 -6.66
N TRP A 53 10.09 7.30 -6.16
CA TRP A 53 10.31 8.38 -5.21
C TRP A 53 9.79 7.96 -3.84
N ARG A 54 10.57 8.23 -2.80
CA ARG A 54 10.15 8.04 -1.43
C ARG A 54 9.16 9.14 -1.02
N THR A 55 8.04 8.76 -0.43
CA THR A 55 6.95 9.66 -0.03
C THR A 55 7.24 10.38 1.30
N THR A 56 8.39 11.05 1.42
CA THR A 56 8.80 11.77 2.64
C THR A 56 8.01 13.06 2.82
N ASP A 57 8.09 13.96 1.84
CA ASP A 57 7.55 15.33 1.93
C ASP A 57 6.25 15.51 1.14
N PHE A 58 5.82 14.48 0.47
CA PHE A 58 4.59 14.44 -0.29
C PHE A 58 3.86 13.11 -0.05
N PHE A 59 2.63 13.06 -0.46
CA PHE A 59 1.84 11.82 -0.54
C PHE A 59 1.22 11.70 -1.92
N VAL A 60 0.72 10.52 -2.23
CA VAL A 60 0.09 10.22 -3.51
C VAL A 60 -1.29 9.64 -3.27
N ILE A 61 -2.28 10.19 -3.97
CA ILE A 61 -3.57 9.54 -4.19
C ILE A 61 -3.35 8.64 -5.41
N ASP A 62 -3.34 7.35 -5.18
CA ASP A 62 -3.09 6.30 -6.18
C ASP A 62 -4.44 5.74 -6.63
N ILE A 63 -4.80 6.03 -7.87
CA ILE A 63 -6.05 5.61 -8.50
C ILE A 63 -5.77 4.38 -9.36
N ASP A 64 -6.31 3.26 -8.96
CA ASP A 64 -6.21 1.99 -9.69
C ASP A 64 -7.42 1.74 -10.59
N VAL A 65 -7.16 1.13 -11.74
CA VAL A 65 -8.18 0.62 -12.66
C VAL A 65 -7.93 -0.87 -12.88
N SER A 66 -8.95 -1.66 -12.59
CA SER A 66 -8.95 -3.11 -12.81
C SER A 66 -10.28 -3.57 -13.42
N VAL A 67 -10.40 -4.85 -13.69
CA VAL A 67 -11.66 -5.44 -14.19
C VAL A 67 -12.80 -5.32 -13.17
N THR A 68 -12.46 -5.32 -11.89
CA THR A 68 -13.43 -5.33 -10.78
C THR A 68 -13.61 -3.99 -10.08
N GLU A 69 -12.69 -3.03 -10.28
CA GLU A 69 -12.70 -1.76 -9.58
C GLU A 69 -12.22 -0.63 -10.51
N ASN A 70 -12.95 0.48 -10.50
CA ASN A 70 -12.60 1.69 -11.21
C ASN A 70 -12.44 2.85 -10.22
N GLY A 71 -11.21 3.15 -9.83
CA GLY A 71 -10.92 4.20 -8.86
C GLY A 71 -11.32 5.60 -9.32
N TYR A 72 -11.49 5.82 -10.64
CA TYR A 72 -11.99 7.13 -11.14
C TYR A 72 -13.46 7.35 -10.76
N GLU A 73 -14.29 6.31 -10.76
CA GLU A 73 -15.68 6.42 -10.31
C GLU A 73 -15.74 6.71 -8.82
N SER A 74 -14.96 5.96 -8.03
CA SER A 74 -14.84 6.21 -6.61
C SER A 74 -14.33 7.62 -6.29
N LEU A 75 -13.37 8.13 -7.06
CA LEU A 75 -12.87 9.49 -6.89
C LEU A 75 -13.94 10.54 -7.20
N LYS A 76 -14.71 10.34 -8.27
CA LYS A 76 -15.80 11.26 -8.66
C LYS A 76 -16.87 11.38 -7.59
N GLU A 77 -17.17 10.28 -6.91
CA GLU A 77 -18.16 10.23 -5.81
C GLU A 77 -17.58 10.71 -4.48
N TRP A 78 -16.27 10.78 -4.36
CA TRP A 78 -15.63 11.19 -3.12
C TRP A 78 -15.55 12.70 -3.01
N GLU A 79 -16.06 13.29 -1.94
CA GLU A 79 -16.02 14.74 -1.68
C GLU A 79 -14.62 15.36 -1.79
N LEU A 80 -13.56 14.56 -1.52
CA LEU A 80 -12.18 14.99 -1.66
C LEU A 80 -11.85 15.49 -3.08
N SER A 81 -12.50 14.94 -4.10
CA SER A 81 -12.20 15.21 -5.50
C SER A 81 -12.28 16.69 -5.87
N GLN A 82 -13.25 17.44 -5.29
CA GLN A 82 -13.47 18.86 -5.56
C GLN A 82 -12.34 19.76 -5.04
N TYR A 83 -11.55 19.29 -4.09
CA TYR A 83 -10.46 20.02 -3.47
C TYR A 83 -9.08 19.74 -4.11
N ILE A 84 -9.00 18.80 -5.07
CA ILE A 84 -7.72 18.46 -5.72
C ILE A 84 -7.26 19.66 -6.58
N PRO A 85 -6.15 20.31 -6.21
CA PRO A 85 -5.63 21.45 -6.99
C PRO A 85 -4.99 20.95 -8.29
N LYS A 86 -4.66 21.88 -9.18
CA LYS A 86 -3.75 21.59 -10.29
C LYS A 86 -2.37 21.23 -9.74
N THR A 87 -1.96 19.97 -9.90
CA THR A 87 -0.74 19.41 -9.33
C THR A 87 -0.10 18.40 -10.27
N LEU A 88 1.14 18.01 -10.01
CA LEU A 88 1.84 16.96 -10.76
C LEU A 88 1.03 15.67 -10.70
N THR A 89 0.77 15.09 -11.87
CA THR A 89 0.10 13.81 -12.01
C THR A 89 0.82 12.91 -13.00
N ALA A 90 0.67 11.61 -12.84
CA ALA A 90 1.17 10.61 -13.77
C ALA A 90 0.11 9.56 -14.09
N THR A 91 0.02 9.18 -15.35
CA THR A 91 -0.78 8.03 -15.77
C THR A 91 0.02 6.74 -15.51
N THR A 92 -0.62 5.76 -14.87
CA THR A 92 -0.01 4.46 -14.57
C THR A 92 -0.15 3.49 -15.75
N PRO A 93 0.66 2.42 -15.83
CA PRO A 93 0.59 1.43 -16.90
C PRO A 93 -0.76 0.72 -17.05
N SER A 94 -1.58 0.69 -16.01
CA SER A 94 -2.93 0.10 -16.02
C SER A 94 -4.03 1.08 -16.38
N GLY A 95 -3.68 2.33 -16.73
CA GLY A 95 -4.65 3.38 -17.03
C GLY A 95 -5.17 4.13 -15.81
N GLY A 96 -4.66 3.82 -14.62
CA GLY A 96 -4.90 4.58 -13.40
C GLY A 96 -4.09 5.87 -13.34
N LYS A 97 -4.06 6.52 -12.17
CA LYS A 97 -3.39 7.81 -12.00
C LYS A 97 -2.74 7.95 -10.62
N HIS A 98 -1.54 8.49 -10.59
CA HIS A 98 -0.92 9.03 -9.39
C HIS A 98 -1.16 10.54 -9.34
N ILE A 99 -1.71 11.05 -8.26
CA ILE A 99 -1.89 12.48 -7.97
C ILE A 99 -0.98 12.84 -6.81
N PHE A 100 -0.01 13.70 -7.02
CA PHE A 100 1.01 14.06 -6.04
C PHE A 100 0.60 15.33 -5.30
N LEU A 101 0.67 15.33 -3.97
CA LEU A 101 0.40 16.48 -3.12
C LEU A 101 1.44 16.59 -2.01
N LYS A 102 1.96 17.80 -1.74
CA LYS A 102 2.88 18.02 -0.62
C LYS A 102 2.16 17.85 0.69
N LYS A 103 2.86 17.29 1.66
CA LYS A 103 2.38 17.23 3.04
C LYS A 103 2.48 18.60 3.69
N PRO A 104 1.45 19.08 4.39
CA PRO A 104 1.56 20.27 5.21
C PRO A 104 2.61 20.10 6.31
N LYS A 105 3.35 21.17 6.61
CA LYS A 105 4.37 21.12 7.65
C LYS A 105 3.75 20.75 9.01
N GLY A 106 4.40 19.81 9.70
CA GLY A 106 3.98 19.38 11.05
C GLY A 106 2.78 18.43 11.07
N ILE A 107 2.25 18.03 9.91
CA ILE A 107 1.15 17.07 9.81
C ILE A 107 1.70 15.73 9.30
N GLU A 108 1.55 14.70 10.10
CA GLU A 108 1.81 13.34 9.67
C GLU A 108 0.57 12.75 9.01
N LEU A 109 0.72 12.38 7.74
CA LEU A 109 -0.25 11.56 7.02
C LEU A 109 0.30 10.15 6.91
N SER A 110 -0.52 9.17 7.19
CA SER A 110 -0.17 7.76 7.04
C SER A 110 -0.82 7.16 5.82
N GLN A 111 -0.21 6.07 5.35
CA GLN A 111 -0.79 5.26 4.29
C GLN A 111 -2.19 4.79 4.67
N ASP A 112 -3.10 4.79 3.71
CA ASP A 112 -4.40 4.17 3.78
C ASP A 112 -4.64 3.38 2.49
N ILE A 113 -4.71 2.06 2.60
CA ILE A 113 -4.94 1.16 1.47
C ILE A 113 -6.45 0.98 1.32
N ARG A 114 -6.93 1.14 0.07
CA ARG A 114 -8.37 1.05 -0.25
C ARG A 114 -9.21 2.00 0.60
N VAL A 115 -8.77 3.25 0.71
CA VAL A 115 -9.56 4.31 1.38
C VAL A 115 -10.94 4.45 0.73
N LYS A 116 -11.00 4.20 -0.58
CA LYS A 116 -12.18 3.93 -1.40
C LYS A 116 -11.88 2.78 -2.36
N PRO A 117 -12.86 2.11 -2.96
CA PRO A 117 -12.60 1.11 -3.99
C PRO A 117 -11.70 1.65 -5.10
N GLY A 118 -10.56 0.98 -5.36
CA GLY A 118 -9.59 1.41 -6.35
C GLY A 118 -8.83 2.70 -6.00
N ILE A 119 -8.81 3.16 -4.75
CA ILE A 119 -8.03 4.33 -4.32
C ILE A 119 -7.21 3.99 -3.08
N ASP A 120 -5.89 4.20 -3.21
CA ASP A 120 -4.92 4.10 -2.12
C ASP A 120 -4.32 5.48 -1.80
N ILE A 121 -3.96 5.70 -0.54
CA ILE A 121 -3.15 6.84 -0.10
C ILE A 121 -1.75 6.33 0.25
N LYS A 122 -0.74 6.76 -0.50
CA LYS A 122 0.67 6.42 -0.26
C LYS A 122 1.33 7.59 0.47
N ALA A 123 1.36 7.55 1.79
CA ALA A 123 1.78 8.69 2.60
C ALA A 123 2.85 8.41 3.67
N ASN A 124 3.12 7.15 4.02
CA ASN A 124 4.15 6.85 5.03
C ASN A 124 5.53 7.37 4.62
N LYS A 125 6.28 7.95 5.55
CA LYS A 125 7.62 8.54 5.32
C LYS A 125 8.58 7.61 4.55
N ASN A 126 8.50 6.32 4.80
CA ASN A 126 9.35 5.29 4.17
C ASN A 126 8.58 4.42 3.17
N ASN A 127 7.51 4.93 2.59
CA ASN A 127 6.88 4.33 1.42
C ASN A 127 7.49 4.91 0.12
N TYR A 128 7.12 4.35 -1.01
CA TYR A 128 7.55 4.84 -2.31
C TYR A 128 6.48 4.60 -3.37
N VAL A 129 6.56 5.39 -4.42
CA VAL A 129 5.73 5.24 -5.63
C VAL A 129 6.61 5.21 -6.86
N LEU A 130 6.26 4.35 -7.81
CA LEU A 130 6.92 4.33 -9.12
C LEU A 130 6.60 5.61 -9.88
N VAL A 131 7.61 6.17 -10.55
CA VAL A 131 7.49 7.40 -11.32
C VAL A 131 7.91 7.19 -12.78
N ALA A 132 7.50 8.09 -13.67
CA ALA A 132 7.93 8.06 -15.06
C ALA A 132 9.48 8.17 -15.14
N PRO A 133 10.14 7.51 -16.09
CA PRO A 133 9.62 6.68 -17.16
C PRO A 133 9.60 5.18 -16.82
N SER A 134 9.40 4.82 -15.55
CA SER A 134 9.32 3.41 -15.11
C SER A 134 8.28 2.65 -15.92
N ASN A 135 8.43 1.35 -16.01
CA ASN A 135 7.54 0.51 -16.81
C ASN A 135 7.31 -0.87 -16.15
N ASN A 136 6.27 -1.54 -16.63
CA ASN A 136 5.96 -2.92 -16.32
C ASN A 136 5.38 -3.60 -17.58
N PRO A 137 5.01 -4.89 -17.57
CA PRO A 137 4.47 -5.57 -18.75
C PRO A 137 3.20 -4.92 -19.35
N LYS A 138 2.46 -4.12 -18.58
CA LYS A 138 1.25 -3.43 -19.06
C LYS A 138 1.54 -2.10 -19.77
N GLY A 139 2.73 -1.50 -19.56
CA GLY A 139 3.08 -0.21 -20.15
C GLY A 139 4.05 0.61 -19.32
N ARG A 140 4.01 1.93 -19.50
CA ARG A 140 4.89 2.90 -18.83
C ARG A 140 4.11 3.85 -17.93
N TYR A 141 4.78 4.33 -16.89
CA TYR A 141 4.35 5.53 -16.17
C TYR A 141 4.69 6.75 -17.03
N VAL A 142 3.73 7.66 -17.19
CA VAL A 142 3.87 8.84 -18.04
C VAL A 142 3.41 10.07 -17.27
N TRP A 143 4.25 11.12 -17.21
CA TRP A 143 3.84 12.39 -16.62
C TRP A 143 2.76 13.06 -17.47
N ASP A 144 1.73 13.57 -16.81
CA ASP A 144 0.75 14.44 -17.47
C ASP A 144 1.36 15.82 -17.67
N LYS A 145 1.22 16.38 -18.87
CA LYS A 145 1.86 17.65 -19.25
C LYS A 145 1.15 18.90 -18.73
N THR A 146 0.32 18.80 -17.71
CA THR A 146 -0.47 19.92 -17.20
C THR A 146 0.30 20.83 -16.27
N THR A 147 1.22 20.28 -15.49
CA THR A 147 2.15 20.96 -14.58
C THR A 147 3.24 20.00 -14.12
N ASP A 148 4.41 20.54 -13.76
CA ASP A 148 5.54 19.83 -13.14
C ASP A 148 5.64 20.12 -11.63
N VAL A 149 4.71 20.93 -11.10
CA VAL A 149 4.70 21.34 -9.70
C VAL A 149 3.83 20.40 -8.85
N ILE A 150 4.39 19.92 -7.74
CA ILE A 150 3.60 19.27 -6.68
C ILE A 150 3.01 20.38 -5.81
N ALA A 151 1.68 20.56 -5.86
CA ALA A 151 0.98 21.56 -5.07
C ALA A 151 0.91 21.16 -3.59
N GLU A 152 0.82 22.15 -2.70
CA GLU A 152 0.49 21.90 -1.29
C GLU A 152 -0.91 21.26 -1.19
N ALA A 153 -1.06 20.30 -0.30
CA ALA A 153 -2.37 19.70 -0.05
C ALA A 153 -3.29 20.74 0.61
N PRO A 154 -4.48 21.00 0.04
CA PRO A 154 -5.50 21.80 0.73
C PRO A 154 -5.86 21.19 2.09
N GLN A 155 -6.22 22.06 3.03
CA GLN A 155 -6.58 21.64 4.38
C GLN A 155 -7.75 20.67 4.39
N GLU A 156 -8.72 20.87 3.51
CA GLU A 156 -9.90 20.02 3.35
C GLU A 156 -9.51 18.56 3.00
N ILE A 157 -8.55 18.38 2.12
CA ILE A 157 -8.03 17.04 1.78
C ILE A 157 -7.41 16.38 3.01
N VAL A 158 -6.61 17.12 3.77
CA VAL A 158 -5.96 16.62 4.98
C VAL A 158 -6.99 16.19 6.04
N GLU A 159 -8.00 17.03 6.27
CA GLU A 159 -9.08 16.76 7.23
C GLU A 159 -9.90 15.53 6.83
N ILE A 160 -10.25 15.40 5.55
CA ILE A 160 -10.97 14.24 5.03
C ILE A 160 -10.15 12.95 5.24
N LEU A 161 -8.85 12.98 4.93
CA LEU A 161 -7.98 11.81 5.10
C LEU A 161 -7.79 11.43 6.58
N GLN A 162 -7.64 12.41 7.47
CA GLN A 162 -7.53 12.17 8.91
C GLN A 162 -8.84 11.65 9.50
N THR A 163 -9.99 12.18 9.08
CA THR A 163 -11.31 11.74 9.54
C THR A 163 -11.63 10.33 9.04
N SER A 164 -11.34 10.02 7.79
CA SER A 164 -11.51 8.67 7.22
C SER A 164 -10.70 7.63 8.00
N LYS A 165 -9.53 7.99 8.49
CA LYS A 165 -8.71 7.12 9.34
C LYS A 165 -9.33 6.93 10.73
N LYS A 166 -9.78 8.01 11.37
CA LYS A 166 -10.44 7.95 12.70
C LYS A 166 -11.69 7.08 12.68
N ALA A 167 -12.45 7.12 11.58
CA ALA A 167 -13.62 6.26 11.41
C ALA A 167 -13.29 4.76 11.30
N LYS A 168 -12.01 4.43 10.99
CA LYS A 168 -11.49 3.05 10.95
C LYS A 168 -10.85 2.62 12.27
N GLU A 169 -10.65 3.54 13.22
CA GLU A 169 -10.16 3.16 14.55
C GLU A 169 -11.24 2.36 15.27
N PRO A 170 -10.89 1.21 15.86
CA PRO A 170 -11.85 0.43 16.60
C PRO A 170 -12.47 1.30 17.72
N LEU A 171 -13.79 1.24 17.86
CA LEU A 171 -14.48 1.87 18.96
C LEU A 171 -13.81 1.42 20.28
N ASN A 172 -13.25 2.37 21.03
CA ASN A 172 -12.71 2.10 22.36
C ASN A 172 -13.88 1.82 23.31
N PHE A 173 -14.34 0.57 23.30
CA PHE A 173 -15.21 0.13 24.37
C PHE A 173 -14.34 -0.09 25.60
N THR A 174 -14.39 0.85 26.55
CA THR A 174 -13.94 0.63 27.92
C THR A 174 -14.93 -0.30 28.60
N THR A 175 -14.98 -1.54 28.18
CA THR A 175 -15.62 -2.59 28.95
C THR A 175 -14.52 -3.35 29.67
N ASP A 176 -14.73 -3.60 30.95
CA ASP A 176 -13.89 -4.41 31.87
C ASP A 176 -13.73 -5.89 31.43
N TYR A 177 -13.94 -6.19 30.16
CA TYR A 177 -13.63 -7.47 29.58
C TYR A 177 -12.14 -7.50 29.28
N SER A 178 -11.37 -8.02 30.26
CA SER A 178 -9.94 -8.34 30.05
C SER A 178 -9.80 -9.25 28.83
N ARG A 179 -9.12 -8.73 27.79
CA ARG A 179 -8.72 -9.53 26.63
C ARG A 179 -7.95 -10.74 27.14
N GLY A 180 -8.50 -11.93 27.02
CA GLY A 180 -7.74 -13.17 27.20
C GLY A 180 -8.29 -14.22 28.15
N GLU A 181 -9.12 -13.88 29.14
CA GLU A 181 -9.59 -14.89 30.12
C GLU A 181 -10.63 -15.90 29.58
N PHE A 182 -11.31 -15.57 28.47
CA PHE A 182 -12.33 -16.43 27.85
C PHE A 182 -12.23 -16.55 26.32
N SER A 183 -11.09 -16.22 25.73
CA SER A 183 -10.95 -16.20 24.27
C SER A 183 -10.89 -17.64 23.70
N SER A 184 -12.00 -18.08 23.15
CA SER A 184 -12.00 -19.30 22.33
C SER A 184 -11.17 -19.09 21.05
N LYS A 185 -10.65 -20.18 20.45
CA LYS A 185 -9.96 -20.12 19.15
C LYS A 185 -10.81 -19.42 18.06
N THR A 186 -12.14 -19.54 18.17
CA THR A 186 -13.07 -18.88 17.25
C THR A 186 -13.17 -17.38 17.52
N ALA A 187 -13.26 -16.97 18.80
CA ALA A 187 -13.24 -15.54 19.17
C ALA A 187 -12.00 -14.83 18.63
N LYS A 188 -10.82 -15.47 18.77
CA LYS A 188 -9.56 -14.93 18.24
C LYS A 188 -9.60 -14.70 16.72
N LEU A 189 -10.26 -15.55 15.94
CA LEU A 189 -10.42 -15.33 14.50
C LEU A 189 -11.26 -14.07 14.20
N PHE A 190 -12.34 -13.84 14.94
CA PHE A 190 -13.15 -12.63 14.80
C PHE A 190 -12.38 -11.38 15.25
N GLU A 191 -11.63 -11.45 16.34
CA GLU A 191 -10.77 -10.36 16.79
C GLU A 191 -9.72 -10.00 15.72
N GLN A 192 -9.13 -10.99 15.04
CA GLN A 192 -8.17 -10.74 13.97
C GLN A 192 -8.78 -10.06 12.74
N VAL A 193 -10.07 -10.26 12.46
CA VAL A 193 -10.77 -9.53 11.39
C VAL A 193 -10.91 -8.04 11.74
N VAL A 194 -11.18 -7.73 13.01
CA VAL A 194 -11.49 -6.37 13.46
C VAL A 194 -10.23 -5.59 13.85
N PHE A 195 -9.28 -6.24 14.51
CA PHE A 195 -8.09 -5.61 15.10
C PHE A 195 -6.78 -5.91 14.36
N GLY A 196 -6.84 -6.71 13.28
CA GLY A 196 -5.66 -7.09 12.50
C GLY A 196 -4.87 -8.26 13.10
N LEU A 197 -3.72 -8.52 12.48
CA LEU A 197 -2.88 -9.70 12.71
C LEU A 197 -1.85 -9.53 13.84
N GLY A 198 -1.89 -8.39 14.55
CA GLY A 198 -0.95 -8.07 15.63
C GLY A 198 0.32 -7.36 15.16
N ASP A 199 1.35 -7.34 16.05
CA ASP A 199 2.53 -6.52 15.91
C ASP A 199 3.58 -7.08 14.93
N LYS A 200 4.54 -6.23 14.59
CA LYS A 200 5.65 -6.54 13.69
C LYS A 200 6.45 -7.76 14.17
N GLY A 201 6.70 -8.71 13.26
CA GLY A 201 7.46 -9.92 13.52
C GLY A 201 6.61 -11.19 13.69
N GLY A 202 5.32 -11.07 14.08
CA GLY A 202 4.40 -12.21 14.23
C GLY A 202 3.31 -12.32 13.15
N ARG A 203 3.14 -11.30 12.31
CA ARG A 203 2.01 -11.13 11.40
C ARG A 203 1.83 -12.27 10.40
N ASN A 204 2.91 -12.77 9.80
CA ASN A 204 2.84 -13.86 8.83
C ASN A 204 2.39 -15.17 9.49
N ASN A 205 2.87 -15.45 10.69
CA ASN A 205 2.40 -16.60 11.49
C ASN A 205 0.94 -16.42 11.91
N ALA A 206 0.55 -15.20 12.29
CA ALA A 206 -0.84 -14.88 12.63
C ALA A 206 -1.76 -15.03 11.41
N LEU A 207 -1.34 -14.58 10.23
CA LEU A 207 -2.06 -14.74 8.96
C LEU A 207 -2.22 -16.22 8.60
N SER A 208 -1.15 -17.01 8.70
CA SER A 208 -1.18 -18.46 8.45
C SER A 208 -2.15 -19.16 9.40
N GLY A 209 -2.09 -18.83 10.70
CA GLY A 209 -3.00 -19.37 11.71
C GLY A 209 -4.47 -18.95 11.48
N PHE A 210 -4.69 -17.72 11.05
CA PHE A 210 -6.01 -17.19 10.71
C PHE A 210 -6.62 -17.93 9.52
N ILE A 211 -5.89 -18.01 8.40
CA ILE A 211 -6.33 -18.71 7.18
C ILE A 211 -6.61 -20.18 7.48
N GLY A 212 -5.65 -20.88 8.12
CA GLY A 212 -5.81 -22.28 8.48
C GLY A 212 -6.98 -22.52 9.43
N GLY A 213 -7.17 -21.63 10.41
CA GLY A 213 -8.27 -21.70 11.35
C GLY A 213 -9.65 -21.57 10.69
N LEU A 214 -9.78 -20.73 9.67
CA LEU A 214 -11.03 -20.57 8.89
C LEU A 214 -11.26 -21.78 7.97
N LEU A 215 -10.24 -22.23 7.23
CA LEU A 215 -10.32 -23.40 6.34
C LEU A 215 -10.71 -24.66 7.10
N MET A 216 -10.12 -24.91 8.28
CA MET A 216 -10.48 -26.04 9.13
C MET A 216 -11.92 -26.01 9.62
N ARG A 217 -12.56 -24.84 9.66
CA ARG A 217 -13.99 -24.67 10.00
C ARG A 217 -14.92 -24.74 8.81
N GLY A 218 -14.39 -25.04 7.62
CA GLY A 218 -15.18 -25.19 6.41
C GLY A 218 -15.63 -23.86 5.80
N VAL A 219 -14.99 -22.74 6.16
CA VAL A 219 -15.26 -21.45 5.49
C VAL A 219 -14.82 -21.56 4.04
N ALA A 220 -15.65 -21.07 3.11
CA ALA A 220 -15.38 -21.10 1.69
C ALA A 220 -14.06 -20.37 1.35
N ILE A 221 -13.29 -20.94 0.41
CA ILE A 221 -11.91 -20.48 0.10
C ILE A 221 -11.89 -19.01 -0.30
N ASP A 222 -12.83 -18.55 -1.12
CA ASP A 222 -12.98 -17.17 -1.54
C ASP A 222 -13.30 -16.23 -0.36
N ALA A 223 -14.17 -16.65 0.56
CA ALA A 223 -14.46 -15.91 1.78
C ALA A 223 -13.24 -15.84 2.70
N VAL A 224 -12.46 -16.92 2.84
CA VAL A 224 -11.20 -16.92 3.61
C VAL A 224 -10.21 -15.91 3.04
N TYR A 225 -10.09 -15.86 1.71
CA TYR A 225 -9.20 -14.88 1.07
C TYR A 225 -9.61 -13.44 1.33
N LEU A 226 -10.91 -13.14 1.23
CA LEU A 226 -11.44 -11.81 1.53
C LEU A 226 -11.21 -11.43 3.00
N LEU A 227 -11.50 -12.33 3.93
CA LEU A 227 -11.27 -12.11 5.36
C LEU A 227 -9.79 -11.92 5.69
N ALA A 228 -8.88 -12.66 5.05
CA ALA A 228 -7.43 -12.49 5.21
C ALA A 228 -6.98 -11.09 4.75
N LYS A 229 -7.51 -10.60 3.64
CA LYS A 229 -7.24 -9.23 3.16
C LYS A 229 -7.76 -8.18 4.13
N ILE A 230 -8.96 -8.38 4.68
CA ILE A 230 -9.55 -7.48 5.68
C ILE A 230 -8.70 -7.46 6.95
N ALA A 231 -8.35 -8.62 7.51
CA ALA A 231 -7.50 -8.72 8.68
C ALA A 231 -6.13 -8.06 8.47
N ASN A 232 -5.52 -8.28 7.30
CA ASN A 232 -4.27 -7.60 6.95
C ASN A 232 -4.43 -6.09 6.81
N HIS A 233 -5.55 -5.62 6.26
CA HIS A 233 -5.84 -4.19 6.13
C HIS A 233 -5.93 -3.47 7.49
N TYR A 234 -6.54 -4.10 8.51
CA TYR A 234 -6.64 -3.55 9.86
C TYR A 234 -5.36 -3.75 10.70
N THR A 235 -4.33 -4.37 10.14
CA THR A 235 -3.03 -4.51 10.81
C THR A 235 -2.23 -3.20 10.67
N SER A 236 -1.73 -2.65 11.77
CA SER A 236 -1.05 -1.34 11.83
C SER A 236 0.17 -1.21 10.90
N ASP A 237 0.88 -2.30 10.65
CA ASP A 237 2.00 -2.41 9.70
C ASP A 237 1.71 -3.62 8.79
N SER A 238 0.70 -3.48 7.91
CA SER A 238 0.16 -4.56 7.09
C SER A 238 1.24 -5.26 6.25
N LEU A 239 1.06 -6.56 6.01
CA LEU A 239 1.90 -7.32 5.10
C LEU A 239 1.70 -6.86 3.65
N PRO A 240 2.74 -6.90 2.81
CA PRO A 240 2.59 -6.73 1.37
C PRO A 240 1.60 -7.75 0.80
N MET A 241 0.79 -7.35 -0.18
CA MET A 241 -0.25 -8.23 -0.73
C MET A 241 0.30 -9.50 -1.36
N ASP A 242 1.48 -9.43 -1.99
CA ASP A 242 2.17 -10.60 -2.54
C ASP A 242 2.58 -11.63 -1.46
N GLU A 243 2.80 -11.18 -0.23
CA GLU A 243 3.06 -12.04 0.92
C GLU A 243 1.76 -12.66 1.45
N VAL A 244 0.67 -11.89 1.46
CA VAL A 244 -0.67 -12.41 1.80
C VAL A 244 -1.08 -13.50 0.81
N ASP A 245 -0.91 -13.24 -0.49
CA ASP A 245 -1.27 -14.17 -1.57
C ASP A 245 -0.49 -15.48 -1.47
N ARG A 246 0.84 -15.41 -1.30
CA ARG A 246 1.69 -16.62 -1.13
C ARG A 246 1.32 -17.41 0.12
N THR A 247 1.06 -16.71 1.22
CA THR A 247 0.66 -17.38 2.47
C THR A 247 -0.69 -18.06 2.31
N PHE A 248 -1.64 -17.38 1.66
CA PHE A 248 -2.95 -17.94 1.38
C PHE A 248 -2.87 -19.19 0.50
N GLU A 249 -2.19 -19.13 -0.63
CA GLU A 249 -2.01 -20.28 -1.54
C GLU A 249 -1.36 -21.47 -0.83
N SER A 250 -0.33 -21.21 -0.01
CA SER A 250 0.34 -22.25 0.76
C SER A 250 -0.61 -22.94 1.75
N MET A 251 -1.45 -22.16 2.44
CA MET A 251 -2.40 -22.70 3.42
C MET A 251 -3.55 -23.46 2.76
N VAL A 252 -4.05 -22.98 1.63
CA VAL A 252 -5.08 -23.69 0.84
C VAL A 252 -4.54 -25.04 0.37
N ARG A 253 -3.32 -25.08 -0.16
CA ARG A 253 -2.67 -26.33 -0.61
C ARG A 253 -2.56 -27.35 0.53
N LYS A 254 -2.04 -26.91 1.69
CA LYS A 254 -1.94 -27.77 2.89
C LYS A 254 -3.29 -28.33 3.32
N GLU A 255 -4.34 -27.52 3.24
CA GLU A 255 -5.68 -27.98 3.62
C GLU A 255 -6.26 -28.95 2.59
N MET A 256 -6.02 -28.75 1.29
CA MET A 256 -6.39 -29.69 0.24
C MET A 256 -5.68 -31.05 0.40
N ASP A 257 -4.36 -31.02 0.65
CA ASP A 257 -3.59 -32.25 0.91
C ASP A 257 -4.12 -32.99 2.14
N ARG A 258 -4.47 -32.27 3.21
CA ARG A 258 -5.05 -32.86 4.43
C ARG A 258 -6.41 -33.53 4.17
N ARG A 259 -7.23 -32.94 3.29
CA ARG A 259 -8.58 -33.48 2.95
C ARG A 259 -8.52 -34.58 1.90
N GLY A 260 -7.55 -34.53 0.98
CA GLY A 260 -7.40 -35.52 -0.11
C GLY A 260 -6.62 -36.77 0.27
N GLY A 261 -6.00 -36.81 1.44
CA GLY A 261 -5.28 -37.97 1.99
C GLY A 261 -6.13 -38.85 2.93
N SER A 262 -7.46 -38.77 2.83
CA SER A 262 -8.41 -39.58 3.65
C SER A 262 -9.11 -40.60 2.77
#